data_e62fe403334d8d746cc05c699851a7ab
#
_entry.id   e62fe403334d8d746cc05c699851a7ab
#
_cell.length_a   1.000
_cell.length_b   1.000
_cell.length_c   1.000
_cell.angle_alpha   90.00
_cell.angle_beta   90.00
_cell.angle_gamma   90.00
#
_symmetry.space_group_name_H-M   'P 1'
#
loop_
_entity.id
_entity.type
_entity.pdbx_description
1 polymer ?
#
loop_
_entity_poly.entity_id
_entity_poly.type
_entity_poly.pdbx_seq_one_letter_code
_entity_poly.pdbx_strand_id
1 'polypeptide(L)'
;NPNVNPLELRNYLSQRAGLLITHGVGMYTFPHRTFQEYLAARYLTTYKFPTELARLTRTDPERWREAALLAAAKSKAGADYAMWGLVDRLCHHDAHDKATLEDHWGALVAGQALAETVDPALARDDESQDEVFARVRDWQVHILRSGTLPAIERAHAGDSLATLGDPRFDITH
;
A
#
# COMPACT_ATOMS: atom_id res chain seq x y z
N ASN A 1 -21.12 23.01 -1.21
CA ASN A 1 -19.89 23.05 -0.41
C ASN A 1 -19.79 24.44 0.17
N PRO A 2 -19.68 24.59 1.50
CA PRO A 2 -19.36 25.90 2.07
C PRO A 2 -17.99 26.32 1.49
N ASN A 3 -17.92 27.54 0.96
CA ASN A 3 -16.67 28.16 0.53
C ASN A 3 -15.80 28.36 1.77
N VAL A 4 -15.00 27.35 2.10
CA VAL A 4 -14.03 27.45 3.19
C VAL A 4 -12.90 28.34 2.70
N ASN A 5 -12.71 29.49 3.34
CA ASN A 5 -11.58 30.37 3.06
C ASN A 5 -10.26 29.63 3.41
N PRO A 6 -9.36 29.42 2.45
CA PRO A 6 -8.11 28.67 2.71
C PRO A 6 -7.24 29.27 3.81
N LEU A 7 -7.27 30.59 3.98
CA LEU A 7 -6.50 31.28 5.02
C LEU A 7 -7.10 31.04 6.41
N GLU A 8 -8.40 31.05 6.54
CA GLU A 8 -9.09 30.74 7.80
C GLU A 8 -8.91 29.28 8.18
N LEU A 9 -9.01 28.37 7.21
CA LEU A 9 -8.76 26.94 7.43
C LEU A 9 -7.33 26.73 7.90
N ARG A 10 -6.35 27.31 7.23
CA ARG A 10 -4.93 27.23 7.62
C ARG A 10 -4.71 27.74 9.05
N ASN A 11 -5.28 28.89 9.40
CA ASN A 11 -5.14 29.47 10.72
C ASN A 11 -5.81 28.59 11.79
N TYR A 12 -6.97 28.02 11.49
CA TYR A 12 -7.65 27.07 12.38
C TYR A 12 -6.80 25.80 12.58
N LEU A 13 -6.28 25.21 11.52
CA LEU A 13 -5.45 24.00 11.59
C LEU A 13 -4.14 24.23 12.33
N SER A 14 -3.55 25.43 12.22
CA SER A 14 -2.29 25.77 12.89
C SER A 14 -2.49 26.19 14.35
N GLN A 15 -3.43 27.10 14.63
CA GLN A 15 -3.53 27.75 15.93
C GLN A 15 -4.47 27.04 16.90
N ARG A 16 -5.49 26.34 16.40
CA ARG A 16 -6.51 25.69 17.24
C ARG A 16 -6.43 24.16 17.21
N ALA A 17 -6.28 23.58 16.02
CA ALA A 17 -6.26 22.14 15.92
C ALA A 17 -4.87 21.50 16.13
N GLY A 18 -3.78 22.29 16.09
CA GLY A 18 -2.42 21.78 16.24
C GLY A 18 -2.00 20.79 15.13
N LEU A 19 -2.72 20.77 14.01
CA LEU A 19 -2.45 19.85 12.90
C LEU A 19 -1.42 20.38 11.92
N LEU A 20 -1.12 21.68 11.96
CA LEU A 20 -0.06 22.30 11.15
C LEU A 20 0.87 23.08 12.07
N ILE A 21 2.17 22.87 11.92
CA ILE A 21 3.22 23.67 12.57
C ILE A 21 3.98 24.47 11.52
N THR A 22 4.31 25.72 11.86
CA THR A 22 5.08 26.60 10.98
C THR A 22 6.52 26.11 10.92
N HIS A 23 7.05 25.96 9.72
CA HIS A 23 8.43 25.55 9.46
C HIS A 23 9.13 26.57 8.54
N GLY A 24 9.15 27.84 8.93
CA GLY A 24 9.64 28.96 8.14
C GLY A 24 8.53 29.85 7.59
N VAL A 25 8.92 30.88 6.82
CA VAL A 25 7.98 31.87 6.28
C VAL A 25 7.07 31.21 5.24
N GLY A 26 5.78 31.12 5.56
CA GLY A 26 4.77 30.57 4.64
C GLY A 26 4.82 29.04 4.45
N MET A 27 5.73 28.34 5.14
CA MET A 27 5.84 26.89 5.09
C MET A 27 5.23 26.24 6.32
N TYR A 28 4.50 25.14 6.11
CA TYR A 28 3.83 24.38 7.15
C TYR A 28 4.15 22.91 7.00
N THR A 29 4.23 22.21 8.12
CA THR A 29 4.35 20.75 8.17
C THR A 29 3.35 20.16 9.17
N PHE A 30 3.04 18.88 9.02
CA PHE A 30 2.29 18.17 10.04
C PHE A 30 3.23 17.72 11.17
N PRO A 31 2.81 17.82 12.44
CA PRO A 31 3.62 17.38 13.58
C PRO A 31 3.88 15.87 13.58
N HIS A 32 2.95 15.11 13.02
CA HIS A 32 3.06 13.66 12.91
C HIS A 32 2.98 13.20 11.46
N ARG A 33 3.90 12.35 11.05
CA ARG A 33 3.96 11.76 9.72
C ARG A 33 2.68 10.99 9.37
N THR A 34 2.07 10.32 10.33
CA THR A 34 0.82 9.58 10.17
C THR A 34 -0.34 10.43 9.63
N PHE A 35 -0.40 11.72 9.99
CA PHE A 35 -1.41 12.63 9.38
C PHE A 35 -1.14 12.88 7.90
N GLN A 36 0.13 13.02 7.51
CA GLN A 36 0.50 13.17 6.11
C GLN A 36 0.11 11.94 5.30
N GLU A 37 0.43 10.76 5.81
CA GLU A 37 0.15 9.46 5.19
C GLU A 37 -1.35 9.23 5.05
N TYR A 38 -2.13 9.49 6.10
CA TYR A 38 -3.58 9.37 6.07
C TYR A 38 -4.22 10.33 5.06
N LEU A 39 -3.82 11.60 5.05
CA LEU A 39 -4.38 12.59 4.13
C LEU A 39 -3.96 12.31 2.69
N ALA A 40 -2.73 11.84 2.47
CA ALA A 40 -2.25 11.40 1.17
C ALA A 40 -3.06 10.19 0.66
N ALA A 41 -3.26 9.16 1.51
CA ALA A 41 -4.10 8.01 1.20
C ALA A 41 -5.52 8.44 0.83
N ARG A 42 -6.12 9.31 1.64
CA ARG A 42 -7.47 9.83 1.39
C ARG A 42 -7.58 10.62 0.09
N TYR A 43 -6.61 11.46 -0.22
CA TYR A 43 -6.58 12.23 -1.47
C TYR A 43 -6.41 11.31 -2.67
N LEU A 44 -5.44 10.42 -2.63
CA LEU A 44 -5.11 9.53 -3.74
C LEU A 44 -6.20 8.48 -4.00
N THR A 45 -6.97 8.05 -2.98
CA THR A 45 -8.16 7.21 -3.20
C THR A 45 -9.31 7.93 -3.90
N THR A 46 -9.28 9.26 -3.95
CA THR A 46 -10.29 10.06 -4.65
C THR A 46 -9.85 10.42 -6.07
N TYR A 47 -8.54 10.60 -6.30
CA TYR A 47 -7.99 11.06 -7.56
C TYR A 47 -6.91 10.10 -8.09
N LYS A 48 -7.07 9.61 -9.35
CA LYS A 48 -6.09 8.77 -10.04
C LYS A 48 -5.78 7.43 -9.36
N PHE A 49 -6.69 6.96 -8.52
CA PHE A 49 -6.60 5.65 -7.89
C PHE A 49 -6.95 4.54 -8.90
N PRO A 50 -6.28 3.38 -8.87
CA PRO A 50 -5.13 3.02 -8.02
C PRO A 50 -3.76 3.33 -8.66
N THR A 51 -3.73 3.72 -9.93
CA THR A 51 -2.53 3.75 -10.77
C THR A 51 -1.44 4.68 -10.24
N GLU A 52 -1.80 5.90 -9.83
CA GLU A 52 -0.80 6.88 -9.36
C GLU A 52 -0.22 6.47 -8.01
N LEU A 53 -1.05 5.95 -7.11
CA LEU A 53 -0.57 5.48 -5.81
C LEU A 53 0.38 4.29 -5.96
N ALA A 54 0.05 3.31 -6.81
CA ALA A 54 0.93 2.17 -7.09
C ALA A 54 2.28 2.63 -7.67
N ARG A 55 2.26 3.56 -8.63
CA ARG A 55 3.49 4.13 -9.20
C ARG A 55 4.35 4.80 -8.13
N LEU A 56 3.79 5.68 -7.33
CA LEU A 56 4.50 6.38 -6.25
C LEU A 56 5.09 5.40 -5.23
N THR A 57 4.34 4.39 -4.84
CA THR A 57 4.78 3.38 -3.87
C THR A 57 5.94 2.55 -4.40
N ARG A 58 5.93 2.18 -5.68
CA ARG A 58 7.01 1.41 -6.31
C ARG A 58 8.30 2.22 -6.44
N THR A 59 8.20 3.52 -6.77
CA THR A 59 9.36 4.39 -6.99
C THR A 59 9.96 4.95 -5.70
N ASP A 60 9.16 5.20 -4.67
CA ASP A 60 9.59 5.73 -3.37
C ASP A 60 8.81 5.05 -2.23
N PRO A 61 9.13 3.77 -1.92
CA PRO A 61 8.40 2.98 -0.93
C PRO A 61 8.54 3.51 0.50
N GLU A 62 9.70 4.11 0.84
CA GLU A 62 9.91 4.69 2.17
C GLU A 62 8.90 5.80 2.49
N ARG A 63 8.48 6.50 1.47
CA ARG A 63 7.52 7.60 1.61
C ARG A 63 6.07 7.16 1.48
N TRP A 64 5.77 6.21 0.58
CA TRP A 64 4.40 5.95 0.15
C TRP A 64 3.80 4.63 0.62
N ARG A 65 4.60 3.75 1.24
CA ARG A 65 4.15 2.44 1.74
C ARG A 65 2.95 2.57 2.67
N GLU A 66 3.06 3.36 3.73
CA GLU A 66 1.98 3.53 4.71
C GLU A 66 0.72 4.14 4.08
N ALA A 67 0.89 5.11 3.17
CA ALA A 67 -0.23 5.67 2.44
C ALA A 67 -0.92 4.61 1.55
N ALA A 68 -0.16 3.68 0.96
CA ALA A 68 -0.71 2.59 0.17
C ALA A 68 -1.48 1.57 1.03
N LEU A 69 -0.94 1.18 2.19
CA LEU A 69 -1.60 0.28 3.14
C LEU A 69 -2.90 0.89 3.68
N LEU A 70 -2.87 2.15 4.11
CA LEU A 70 -4.07 2.88 4.54
C LEU A 70 -5.12 3.01 3.42
N ALA A 71 -4.67 3.22 2.17
CA ALA A 71 -5.57 3.29 1.02
C ALA A 71 -6.19 1.92 0.70
N ALA A 72 -5.42 0.82 0.82
CA ALA A 72 -5.92 -0.54 0.66
C ALA A 72 -7.01 -0.86 1.69
N ALA A 73 -6.73 -0.61 2.98
CA ALA A 73 -7.69 -0.82 4.07
C ALA A 73 -8.97 0.01 3.89
N LYS A 74 -8.83 1.29 3.50
CA LYS A 74 -9.98 2.15 3.21
C LYS A 74 -10.78 1.66 2.00
N SER A 75 -10.12 1.20 0.95
CA SER A 75 -10.77 0.69 -0.25
C SER A 75 -11.52 -0.60 0.04
N LYS A 76 -10.94 -1.51 0.82
CA LYS A 76 -11.60 -2.74 1.28
C LYS A 76 -12.91 -2.44 2.00
N ALA A 77 -12.92 -1.44 2.87
CA ALA A 77 -14.12 -1.05 3.62
C ALA A 77 -15.22 -0.41 2.75
N GLY A 78 -14.86 0.18 1.60
CA GLY A 78 -15.79 0.91 0.72
C GLY A 78 -16.17 0.15 -0.55
N ALA A 79 -15.18 -0.43 -1.23
CA ALA A 79 -15.36 -1.13 -2.50
C ALA A 79 -14.20 -2.12 -2.70
N ASP A 80 -14.44 -3.38 -2.45
CA ASP A 80 -13.43 -4.44 -2.44
C ASP A 80 -12.60 -4.50 -3.74
N TYR A 81 -13.26 -4.40 -4.89
CA TYR A 81 -12.60 -4.39 -6.19
C TYR A 81 -11.53 -3.27 -6.32
N ALA A 82 -11.69 -2.16 -5.61
CA ALA A 82 -10.73 -1.06 -5.66
C ALA A 82 -9.43 -1.40 -4.92
N MET A 83 -9.51 -2.16 -3.84
CA MET A 83 -8.36 -2.72 -3.13
C MET A 83 -7.61 -3.72 -4.03
N TRP A 84 -8.33 -4.66 -4.67
CA TRP A 84 -7.73 -5.61 -5.61
C TRP A 84 -7.07 -4.92 -6.80
N GLY A 85 -7.69 -3.84 -7.32
CA GLY A 85 -7.10 -3.02 -8.36
C GLY A 85 -5.79 -2.33 -7.94
N LEU A 86 -5.64 -1.93 -6.66
CA LEU A 86 -4.38 -1.41 -6.16
C LEU A 86 -3.32 -2.51 -6.06
N VAL A 87 -3.68 -3.67 -5.52
CA VAL A 87 -2.77 -4.82 -5.39
C VAL A 87 -2.26 -5.28 -6.76
N ASP A 88 -3.13 -5.40 -7.75
CA ASP A 88 -2.76 -5.76 -9.12
C ASP A 88 -1.78 -4.74 -9.73
N ARG A 89 -1.97 -3.45 -9.50
CA ARG A 89 -1.04 -2.40 -9.99
C ARG A 89 0.29 -2.35 -9.26
N LEU A 90 0.33 -2.72 -8.00
CA LEU A 90 1.56 -2.86 -7.23
C LEU A 90 2.38 -4.08 -7.70
N CYS A 91 1.71 -5.19 -7.99
CA CYS A 91 2.29 -6.47 -8.38
C CYS A 91 1.72 -6.92 -9.73
N HIS A 92 2.11 -6.25 -10.83
CA HIS A 92 1.42 -6.30 -12.12
C HIS A 92 1.93 -7.37 -13.10
N HIS A 93 2.96 -8.12 -12.73
CA HIS A 93 3.48 -9.26 -13.52
C HIS A 93 4.04 -10.35 -12.60
N ASP A 94 4.26 -11.52 -13.14
CA ASP A 94 4.80 -12.66 -12.42
C ASP A 94 6.26 -12.43 -11.99
N ALA A 95 6.67 -13.10 -10.92
CA ALA A 95 8.04 -13.03 -10.42
C ALA A 95 9.03 -13.63 -11.40
N HIS A 96 10.13 -12.93 -11.66
CA HIS A 96 11.20 -13.40 -12.54
C HIS A 96 12.57 -12.79 -12.17
N ASP A 97 13.66 -13.46 -12.59
CA ASP A 97 15.03 -13.09 -12.19
C ASP A 97 15.51 -11.71 -12.72
N LYS A 98 14.83 -11.14 -13.71
CA LYS A 98 15.17 -9.83 -14.29
C LYS A 98 14.30 -8.69 -13.74
N ALA A 99 13.53 -8.97 -12.69
CA ALA A 99 12.67 -7.99 -12.06
C ALA A 99 13.48 -6.81 -11.49
N THR A 100 12.91 -5.62 -11.61
CA THR A 100 13.53 -4.39 -11.11
C THR A 100 13.37 -4.26 -9.59
N LEU A 101 14.13 -3.36 -8.99
CA LEU A 101 13.96 -3.02 -7.58
C LEU A 101 12.56 -2.48 -7.28
N GLU A 102 11.99 -1.71 -8.20
CA GLU A 102 10.61 -1.19 -8.09
C GLU A 102 9.57 -2.32 -8.09
N ASP A 103 9.80 -3.39 -8.86
CA ASP A 103 8.92 -4.56 -8.88
C ASP A 103 8.95 -5.30 -7.54
N HIS A 104 10.13 -5.47 -6.95
CA HIS A 104 10.28 -6.07 -5.62
C HIS A 104 9.57 -5.24 -4.54
N TRP A 105 9.70 -3.91 -4.56
CA TRP A 105 9.02 -3.06 -3.61
C TRP A 105 7.50 -3.06 -3.80
N GLY A 106 7.04 -2.99 -5.05
CA GLY A 106 5.61 -3.08 -5.35
C GLY A 106 5.01 -4.39 -4.85
N ALA A 107 5.66 -5.52 -5.16
CA ALA A 107 5.22 -6.84 -4.74
C ALA A 107 5.23 -7.01 -3.21
N LEU A 108 6.24 -6.48 -2.51
CA LEU A 108 6.28 -6.48 -1.05
C LEU A 108 5.07 -5.77 -0.45
N VAL A 109 4.79 -4.55 -0.91
CA VAL A 109 3.65 -3.76 -0.40
C VAL A 109 2.32 -4.39 -0.78
N ALA A 110 2.22 -5.03 -1.95
CA ALA A 110 1.05 -5.81 -2.34
C ALA A 110 0.78 -6.97 -1.38
N GLY A 111 1.83 -7.69 -0.97
CA GLY A 111 1.73 -8.77 0.02
C GLY A 111 1.23 -8.27 1.38
N GLN A 112 1.77 -7.16 1.85
CA GLN A 112 1.33 -6.54 3.11
C GLN A 112 -0.12 -6.06 3.03
N ALA A 113 -0.52 -5.39 1.93
CA ALA A 113 -1.89 -4.95 1.72
C ALA A 113 -2.88 -6.11 1.75
N LEU A 114 -2.57 -7.24 1.11
CA LEU A 114 -3.40 -8.44 1.18
C LEU A 114 -3.42 -9.04 2.59
N ALA A 115 -2.27 -9.16 3.26
CA ALA A 115 -2.19 -9.73 4.61
C ALA A 115 -3.03 -8.94 5.63
N GLU A 116 -3.16 -7.63 5.45
CA GLU A 116 -3.96 -6.77 6.32
C GLU A 116 -5.45 -6.73 5.96
N THR A 117 -5.83 -7.06 4.72
CA THR A 117 -7.19 -6.79 4.23
C THR A 117 -7.97 -8.02 3.81
N VAL A 118 -7.31 -9.14 3.53
CA VAL A 118 -7.94 -10.36 2.98
C VAL A 118 -7.85 -11.50 3.98
N ASP A 119 -8.96 -12.19 4.19
CA ASP A 119 -8.96 -13.48 4.87
C ASP A 119 -8.63 -14.58 3.84
N PRO A 120 -7.47 -15.27 3.96
CA PRO A 120 -7.07 -16.27 3.00
C PRO A 120 -7.97 -17.53 3.02
N ALA A 121 -8.75 -17.74 4.09
CA ALA A 121 -9.69 -18.86 4.20
C ALA A 121 -11.00 -18.62 3.45
N LEU A 122 -11.32 -17.37 3.10
CA LEU A 122 -12.52 -17.05 2.35
C LEU A 122 -12.28 -17.21 0.85
N ALA A 123 -13.31 -17.72 0.16
CA ALA A 123 -13.30 -17.74 -1.30
C ALA A 123 -13.20 -16.30 -1.84
N ARG A 124 -12.41 -16.12 -2.87
CA ARG A 124 -12.35 -14.85 -3.61
C ARG A 124 -13.54 -14.76 -4.56
N ASP A 125 -13.95 -13.54 -4.86
CA ASP A 125 -15.20 -13.31 -5.59
C ASP A 125 -15.12 -13.71 -7.07
N ASP A 126 -13.90 -13.69 -7.65
CA ASP A 126 -13.68 -14.05 -9.03
C ASP A 126 -12.27 -14.62 -9.30
N GLU A 127 -12.11 -15.24 -10.47
CA GLU A 127 -10.88 -15.86 -10.94
C GLU A 127 -9.71 -14.85 -11.01
N SER A 128 -10.00 -13.59 -11.35
CA SER A 128 -8.99 -12.54 -11.45
C SER A 128 -8.38 -12.21 -10.07
N GLN A 129 -9.16 -12.28 -9.01
CA GLN A 129 -8.67 -12.11 -7.64
C GLN A 129 -7.80 -13.30 -7.20
N ASP A 130 -8.16 -14.51 -7.61
CA ASP A 130 -7.36 -15.71 -7.36
C ASP A 130 -5.99 -15.64 -8.07
N GLU A 131 -5.95 -15.18 -9.32
CA GLU A 131 -4.71 -14.98 -10.06
C GLU A 131 -3.80 -13.94 -9.41
N VAL A 132 -4.36 -12.79 -9.02
CA VAL A 132 -3.61 -11.73 -8.32
C VAL A 132 -3.09 -12.24 -6.98
N PHE A 133 -3.90 -12.96 -6.22
CA PHE A 133 -3.52 -13.53 -4.93
C PHE A 133 -2.37 -14.54 -5.06
N ALA A 134 -2.47 -15.47 -6.01
CA ALA A 134 -1.42 -16.45 -6.28
C ALA A 134 -0.11 -15.76 -6.70
N ARG A 135 -0.18 -14.82 -7.63
CA ARG A 135 0.97 -14.03 -8.11
C ARG A 135 1.67 -13.30 -6.96
N VAL A 136 0.92 -12.66 -6.06
CA VAL A 136 1.51 -11.95 -4.93
C VAL A 136 2.21 -12.92 -3.97
N ARG A 137 1.64 -14.10 -3.69
CA ARG A 137 2.29 -15.13 -2.86
C ARG A 137 3.60 -15.61 -3.47
N ASP A 138 3.61 -15.87 -4.77
CA ASP A 138 4.82 -16.28 -5.50
C ASP A 138 5.90 -15.20 -5.45
N TRP A 139 5.52 -13.93 -5.55
CA TRP A 139 6.43 -12.81 -5.37
C TRP A 139 7.02 -12.74 -3.95
N GLN A 140 6.24 -12.99 -2.89
CA GLN A 140 6.79 -13.02 -1.53
C GLN A 140 7.85 -14.13 -1.41
N VAL A 141 7.62 -15.31 -2.01
CA VAL A 141 8.62 -16.39 -2.07
C VAL A 141 9.87 -15.94 -2.83
N HIS A 142 9.70 -15.28 -3.97
CA HIS A 142 10.81 -14.73 -4.76
C HIS A 142 11.63 -13.69 -3.98
N ILE A 143 10.98 -12.77 -3.28
CA ILE A 143 11.64 -11.76 -2.43
C ILE A 143 12.50 -12.41 -1.35
N LEU A 144 12.00 -13.47 -0.69
CA LEU A 144 12.76 -14.21 0.31
C LEU A 144 14.03 -14.84 -0.25
N ARG A 145 14.02 -15.29 -1.52
CA ARG A 145 15.12 -16.00 -2.17
C ARG A 145 16.13 -15.08 -2.86
N SER A 146 15.67 -14.00 -3.47
CA SER A 146 16.48 -13.16 -4.36
C SER A 146 17.54 -12.35 -3.62
N GLY A 147 17.33 -12.00 -2.35
CA GLY A 147 18.25 -11.12 -1.61
C GLY A 147 18.29 -9.67 -2.10
N THR A 148 17.42 -9.28 -3.02
CA THR A 148 17.37 -7.93 -3.64
C THR A 148 16.98 -6.86 -2.62
N LEU A 149 16.01 -7.16 -1.76
CA LEU A 149 15.58 -6.24 -0.70
C LEU A 149 16.41 -6.45 0.59
N PRO A 150 16.50 -5.40 1.44
CA PRO A 150 17.11 -5.50 2.77
C PRO A 150 16.52 -6.63 3.61
N ALA A 151 17.27 -7.15 4.58
CA ALA A 151 16.86 -8.28 5.41
C ALA A 151 15.55 -8.04 6.16
N ILE A 152 15.33 -6.80 6.65
CA ILE A 152 14.10 -6.43 7.34
C ILE A 152 12.88 -6.51 6.41
N GLU A 153 13.03 -6.10 5.16
CA GLU A 153 11.96 -6.14 4.18
C GLU A 153 11.65 -7.57 3.73
N ARG A 154 12.67 -8.42 3.64
CA ARG A 154 12.46 -9.86 3.42
C ARG A 154 11.75 -10.52 4.59
N ALA A 155 12.02 -10.10 5.84
CA ALA A 155 11.25 -10.57 7.00
C ALA A 155 9.76 -10.20 6.87
N HIS A 156 9.44 -8.98 6.45
CA HIS A 156 8.05 -8.59 6.17
C HIS A 156 7.39 -9.42 5.05
N ALA A 157 8.14 -9.84 4.03
CA ALA A 157 7.62 -10.78 3.04
C ALA A 157 7.29 -12.15 3.66
N GLY A 158 8.13 -12.61 4.60
CA GLY A 158 7.87 -13.81 5.38
C GLY A 158 6.62 -13.71 6.24
N ASP A 159 6.42 -12.59 6.93
CA ASP A 159 5.22 -12.31 7.74
C ASP A 159 3.95 -12.31 6.87
N SER A 160 4.02 -11.68 5.69
CA SER A 160 2.93 -11.71 4.72
C SER A 160 2.59 -13.13 4.27
N LEU A 161 3.60 -13.97 3.96
CA LEU A 161 3.38 -15.37 3.61
C LEU A 161 2.80 -16.19 4.75
N ALA A 162 3.22 -15.95 5.99
CA ALA A 162 2.66 -16.62 7.16
C ALA A 162 1.15 -16.34 7.31
N THR A 163 0.70 -15.13 6.94
CA THR A 163 -0.71 -14.75 6.98
C THR A 163 -1.48 -15.28 5.76
N LEU A 164 -0.92 -15.15 4.56
CA LEU A 164 -1.60 -15.47 3.30
C LEU A 164 -1.56 -16.98 2.94
N GLY A 165 -0.77 -17.76 3.65
CA GLY A 165 -0.46 -19.15 3.32
C GLY A 165 0.72 -19.24 2.33
N ASP A 166 1.72 -20.02 2.70
CA ASP A 166 2.93 -20.20 1.89
C ASP A 166 2.68 -21.27 0.81
N PRO A 167 2.76 -20.92 -0.49
CA PRO A 167 2.47 -21.87 -1.58
C PRO A 167 3.42 -23.07 -1.61
N ARG A 168 4.58 -22.98 -0.96
CA ARG A 168 5.55 -24.10 -0.86
C ARG A 168 5.07 -25.22 0.04
N PHE A 169 4.07 -24.95 0.90
CA PHE A 169 3.48 -25.92 1.83
C PHE A 169 2.03 -26.24 1.50
N ASP A 170 1.48 -25.72 0.42
CA ASP A 170 0.17 -26.11 -0.08
C ASP A 170 0.23 -27.57 -0.58
N ILE A 171 -0.02 -28.51 0.34
CA ILE A 171 -0.11 -29.93 0.01
C ILE A 171 -1.50 -30.14 -0.59
N THR A 172 -1.63 -29.96 -1.90
CA THR A 172 -2.78 -30.47 -2.64
C THR A 172 -2.67 -31.99 -2.66
N HIS A 173 -3.48 -32.64 -1.84
CA HIS A 173 -3.74 -34.09 -1.92
C HIS A 173 -4.77 -34.38 -2.99
#